data_d19c0ab024b9dbac40fdc0a0980c641c
#
_entry.id   d19c0ab024b9dbac40fdc0a0980c641c
#
_cell.length_a   1.000
_cell.length_b   1.000
_cell.length_c   1.000
_cell.angle_alpha   90.00
_cell.angle_beta   90.00
_cell.angle_gamma   90.00
#
_symmetry.space_group_name_H-M   'P 1'
#
loop_
_entity.id
_entity.type
_entity.pdbx_description
1 polymer ?
#
loop_
_entity_poly.entity_id
_entity_poly.type
_entity_poly.pdbx_seq_one_letter_code
_entity_poly.pdbx_strand_id
1 'polypeptide(L)'
;MEECKNKLDTFLIPKNYLTTKPSQFSYKLYINLCHYGFWNYFVDGRQNNRVEHYILDFGYKTLSNYFNTIGWKISRQKIQKEIENNSVYRIKDHEEFNEVLGKNLSWNSPVDNYSIFKLEPLSILRTEEEMNIRFYTLLQGWKYDAMVGVSQDEILKMIGYSSGGNNYTKLTKCVRRLKELKLIDYEKHSNGEDNTYIIYYKNSK
;
A
#
# COMPACT_ATOMS: atom_id res chain seq x y z
N MET A 1 22.07 -18.79 19.92
CA MET A 1 20.64 -18.52 19.58
C MET A 1 20.65 -17.96 18.17
N GLU A 2 20.31 -18.77 17.18
CA GLU A 2 20.12 -18.33 15.81
C GLU A 2 18.85 -17.49 15.79
N GLU A 3 18.97 -16.19 15.51
CA GLU A 3 17.85 -15.33 15.18
C GLU A 3 17.19 -15.89 13.92
N CYS A 4 16.04 -16.52 14.10
CA CYS A 4 15.13 -16.82 13.00
C CYS A 4 14.72 -15.50 12.35
N LYS A 5 15.50 -14.99 11.42
CA LYS A 5 15.08 -13.99 10.44
C LYS A 5 14.10 -14.68 9.48
N ASN A 6 12.88 -14.91 9.93
CA ASN A 6 11.78 -15.23 9.05
C ASN A 6 11.53 -13.99 8.17
N LYS A 7 12.23 -13.93 7.04
CA LYS A 7 11.85 -13.02 5.96
C LYS A 7 10.49 -13.51 5.48
N LEU A 8 9.42 -12.82 5.88
CA LEU A 8 8.16 -12.99 5.16
C LEU A 8 8.39 -12.55 3.72
N ASP A 9 8.21 -13.48 2.79
CA ASP A 9 8.21 -13.16 1.36
C ASP A 9 6.95 -12.38 0.94
N THR A 10 6.06 -12.08 1.90
CA THR A 10 4.77 -11.46 1.66
C THR A 10 4.44 -10.41 2.71
N PHE A 11 3.75 -9.35 2.27
CA PHE A 11 3.23 -8.27 3.11
C PHE A 11 1.71 -8.18 2.97
N LEU A 12 1.05 -7.87 4.10
CA LEU A 12 -0.39 -7.64 4.14
C LEU A 12 -0.67 -6.16 3.95
N ILE A 13 -1.36 -5.82 2.88
CA ILE A 13 -1.75 -4.45 2.56
C ILE A 13 -3.25 -4.27 2.82
N PRO A 14 -3.66 -3.33 3.68
CA PRO A 14 -5.07 -3.14 4.04
C PRO A 14 -5.91 -2.70 2.84
N LYS A 15 -7.09 -3.31 2.65
CA LYS A 15 -8.05 -2.91 1.61
C LYS A 15 -9.10 -1.92 2.10
N ASN A 16 -9.34 -1.85 3.40
CA ASN A 16 -10.37 -0.99 4.01
C ASN A 16 -10.18 0.50 3.70
N TYR A 17 -8.95 0.92 3.38
CA TYR A 17 -8.64 2.31 3.03
C TYR A 17 -8.65 2.59 1.53
N LEU A 18 -8.94 1.59 0.68
CA LEU A 18 -8.95 1.78 -0.78
C LEU A 18 -9.97 2.85 -1.22
N THR A 19 -11.16 2.83 -0.63
CA THR A 19 -12.23 3.79 -0.94
C THR A 19 -12.03 5.17 -0.31
N THR A 20 -11.09 5.32 0.64
CA THR A 20 -10.77 6.63 1.22
C THR A 20 -9.97 7.48 0.24
N LYS A 21 -10.14 8.81 0.31
CA LYS A 21 -9.35 9.71 -0.55
C LYS A 21 -7.86 9.54 -0.28
N PRO A 22 -7.00 9.64 -1.31
CA PRO A 22 -5.53 9.57 -1.13
C PRO A 22 -4.97 10.60 -0.14
N SER A 23 -5.65 11.72 0.05
CA SER A 23 -5.28 12.73 1.05
C SER A 23 -5.59 12.33 2.51
N GLN A 24 -6.40 11.29 2.71
CA GLN A 24 -6.78 10.78 4.02
C GLN A 24 -5.96 9.56 4.44
N PHE A 25 -5.53 8.73 3.48
CA PHE A 25 -4.65 7.60 3.71
C PHE A 25 -3.75 7.38 2.50
N SER A 26 -2.43 7.46 2.68
CA SER A 26 -1.44 7.22 1.64
C SER A 26 -0.94 5.78 1.67
N TYR A 27 -1.29 5.00 0.67
CA TYR A 27 -0.72 3.65 0.46
C TYR A 27 0.77 3.71 0.20
N LYS A 28 1.23 4.75 -0.49
CA LYS A 28 2.66 4.95 -0.74
C LYS A 28 3.45 5.12 0.56
N LEU A 29 2.92 5.92 1.50
CA LEU A 29 3.55 6.05 2.82
C LEU A 29 3.51 4.71 3.57
N TYR A 30 2.36 4.04 3.61
CA TYR A 30 2.18 2.76 4.29
C TYR A 30 3.20 1.71 3.81
N ILE A 31 3.30 1.50 2.49
CA ILE A 31 4.23 0.54 1.89
C ILE A 31 5.69 0.88 2.23
N ASN A 32 6.05 2.17 2.15
CA ASN A 32 7.41 2.59 2.47
C ASN A 32 7.75 2.44 3.96
N LEU A 33 6.78 2.64 4.85
CA LEU A 33 6.96 2.36 6.28
C LEU A 33 7.11 0.85 6.53
N CYS A 34 6.28 0.01 5.90
CA CYS A 34 6.43 -1.45 5.98
C CYS A 34 7.79 -1.94 5.51
N HIS A 35 8.35 -1.29 4.48
CA HIS A 35 9.67 -1.65 3.94
C HIS A 35 10.84 -1.14 4.81
N TYR A 36 10.64 -0.03 5.51
CA TYR A 36 11.65 0.58 6.38
C TYR A 36 11.66 -0.04 7.78
N GLY A 37 10.48 -0.38 8.32
CA GLY A 37 10.31 -0.86 9.69
C GLY A 37 10.57 -2.34 9.86
N PHE A 38 10.48 -2.76 11.11
CA PHE A 38 10.45 -4.15 11.52
C PHE A 38 9.00 -4.62 11.65
N TRP A 39 8.81 -5.94 11.78
CA TRP A 39 7.50 -6.52 11.99
C TRP A 39 7.59 -7.74 12.89
N ASN A 40 6.53 -7.96 13.68
CA ASN A 40 6.33 -9.16 14.48
C ASN A 40 5.00 -9.80 14.11
N TYR A 41 5.01 -11.12 14.00
CA TYR A 41 3.79 -11.90 13.83
C TYR A 41 3.35 -12.42 15.18
N PHE A 42 2.14 -12.04 15.60
CA PHE A 42 1.54 -12.56 16.83
C PHE A 42 0.41 -13.52 16.48
N VAL A 43 0.51 -14.76 16.98
CA VAL A 43 -0.59 -15.71 16.99
C VAL A 43 -1.28 -15.54 18.34
N ASP A 44 -2.37 -14.78 18.38
CA ASP A 44 -3.25 -14.79 19.55
C ASP A 44 -4.15 -16.02 19.45
N GLY A 45 -4.18 -16.87 20.49
CA GLY A 45 -4.93 -18.14 20.51
C GLY A 45 -6.46 -18.02 20.34
N ARG A 46 -6.96 -16.81 20.04
CA ARG A 46 -8.36 -16.49 19.73
C ARG A 46 -8.60 -16.14 18.26
N GLN A 47 -7.87 -16.72 17.32
CA GLN A 47 -8.02 -16.52 15.86
C GLN A 47 -7.64 -15.12 15.31
N ASN A 48 -7.09 -14.23 16.08
CA ASN A 48 -6.67 -12.91 15.61
C ASN A 48 -5.16 -12.88 15.36
N ASN A 49 -4.74 -13.46 14.25
CA ASN A 49 -3.36 -13.27 13.78
C ASN A 49 -3.12 -11.80 13.47
N ARG A 50 -2.17 -11.17 14.11
CA ARG A 50 -1.80 -9.77 13.90
C ARG A 50 -0.36 -9.69 13.39
N VAL A 51 -0.14 -8.89 12.38
CA VAL A 51 1.20 -8.44 12.03
C VAL A 51 1.33 -7.02 12.55
N GLU A 52 2.14 -6.83 13.56
CA GLU A 52 2.51 -5.52 14.06
C GLU A 52 3.80 -5.07 13.38
N HIS A 53 3.75 -3.90 12.78
CA HIS A 53 4.91 -3.21 12.25
C HIS A 53 5.37 -2.15 13.23
N TYR A 54 6.66 -1.93 13.32
CA TYR A 54 7.23 -0.92 14.21
C TYR A 54 8.54 -0.34 13.69
N ILE A 55 8.80 0.88 14.08
CA ILE A 55 10.05 1.60 13.84
C ILE A 55 10.50 2.13 15.20
N LEU A 56 11.69 1.70 15.64
CA LEU A 56 12.32 2.19 16.87
C LEU A 56 13.03 3.51 16.60
N ASP A 57 13.08 4.38 17.57
CA ASP A 57 13.77 5.69 17.52
C ASP A 57 13.49 6.46 16.24
N PHE A 58 12.22 6.44 15.81
CA PHE A 58 11.87 7.09 14.57
C PHE A 58 11.91 8.62 14.68
N GLY A 59 12.35 9.24 13.59
CA GLY A 59 12.27 10.70 13.43
C GLY A 59 11.76 11.05 12.03
N TYR A 60 10.86 12.03 11.94
CA TYR A 60 10.32 12.47 10.66
C TYR A 60 11.40 12.94 9.68
N LYS A 61 12.51 13.51 10.18
CA LYS A 61 13.67 13.91 9.37
C LYS A 61 14.39 12.68 8.82
N THR A 62 14.58 11.66 9.65
CA THR A 62 15.20 10.37 9.25
C THR A 62 14.39 9.68 8.18
N LEU A 63 13.07 9.57 8.37
CA LEU A 63 12.17 9.00 7.36
C LEU A 63 12.20 9.80 6.05
N SER A 64 12.14 11.13 6.12
CA SER A 64 12.20 11.99 4.93
C SER A 64 13.52 11.80 4.17
N ASN A 65 14.64 11.74 4.87
CA ASN A 65 15.95 11.48 4.27
C ASN A 65 15.96 10.10 3.59
N TYR A 66 15.52 9.06 4.29
CA TYR A 66 15.44 7.71 3.73
C TYR A 66 14.57 7.65 2.47
N PHE A 67 13.35 8.24 2.50
CA PHE A 67 12.48 8.24 1.32
C PHE A 67 13.08 9.01 0.14
N ASN A 68 13.83 10.07 0.42
CA ASN A 68 14.57 10.80 -0.62
C ASN A 68 15.69 9.95 -1.26
N THR A 69 16.39 9.09 -0.49
CA THR A 69 17.43 8.20 -1.05
C THR A 69 16.87 7.16 -2.00
N ILE A 70 15.62 6.75 -1.82
CA ILE A 70 14.93 5.80 -2.71
C ILE A 70 14.17 6.49 -3.85
N GLY A 71 14.37 7.80 -4.04
CA GLY A 71 13.76 8.56 -5.13
C GLY A 71 12.37 9.14 -4.84
N TRP A 72 11.81 8.96 -3.64
CA TRP A 72 10.54 9.56 -3.26
C TRP A 72 10.74 10.86 -2.49
N LYS A 73 10.70 11.98 -3.21
CA LYS A 73 10.83 13.31 -2.60
C LYS A 73 9.58 13.67 -1.79
N ILE A 74 9.68 13.55 -0.47
CA ILE A 74 8.61 13.90 0.47
C ILE A 74 9.17 14.72 1.62
N SER A 75 8.47 15.80 1.99
CA SER A 75 8.92 16.67 3.10
C SER A 75 8.58 16.04 4.46
N ARG A 76 9.41 16.41 5.46
CA ARG A 76 9.19 16.04 6.86
C ARG A 76 7.78 16.40 7.34
N GLN A 77 7.32 17.62 7.04
CA GLN A 77 6.00 18.09 7.47
C GLN A 77 4.86 17.27 6.87
N LYS A 78 5.01 16.82 5.63
CA LYS A 78 3.99 15.96 4.98
C LYS A 78 3.95 14.59 5.64
N ILE A 79 5.09 13.96 5.93
CA ILE A 79 5.15 12.68 6.66
C ILE A 79 4.51 12.83 8.03
N GLN A 80 4.87 13.88 8.77
CA GLN A 80 4.34 14.17 10.09
C GLN A 80 2.82 14.29 10.05
N LYS A 81 2.30 15.12 9.15
CA LYS A 81 0.85 15.31 8.98
C LYS A 81 0.11 14.02 8.68
N GLU A 82 0.66 13.18 7.80
CA GLU A 82 0.03 11.92 7.42
C GLU A 82 0.04 10.90 8.57
N ILE A 83 1.11 10.83 9.36
CA ILE A 83 1.20 9.91 10.49
C ILE A 83 0.32 10.38 11.66
N GLU A 84 0.43 11.64 12.07
CA GLU A 84 -0.27 12.16 13.25
C GLU A 84 -1.80 12.28 13.05
N ASN A 85 -2.24 12.53 11.82
CA ASN A 85 -3.67 12.63 11.50
C ASN A 85 -4.32 11.29 11.15
N ASN A 86 -3.59 10.18 11.19
CA ASN A 86 -4.11 8.89 10.82
C ASN A 86 -4.08 7.90 11.98
N SER A 87 -5.26 7.48 12.43
CA SER A 87 -5.43 6.55 13.56
C SER A 87 -4.83 5.14 13.35
N VAL A 88 -4.38 4.84 12.14
CA VAL A 88 -3.66 3.59 11.85
C VAL A 88 -2.31 3.57 12.56
N TYR A 89 -1.66 4.72 12.70
CA TYR A 89 -0.34 4.84 13.29
C TYR A 89 -0.42 5.21 14.77
N ARG A 90 0.45 4.61 15.56
CA ARG A 90 0.57 4.87 17.00
C ARG A 90 1.98 5.29 17.31
N ILE A 91 2.11 6.46 17.92
CA ILE A 91 3.37 6.98 18.40
C ILE A 91 3.41 6.79 19.90
N LYS A 92 4.48 6.16 20.39
CA LYS A 92 4.76 6.03 21.82
C LYS A 92 6.16 6.58 22.08
N ASP A 93 6.31 7.29 23.19
CA ASP A 93 7.61 7.66 23.69
C ASP A 93 8.30 6.41 24.25
N HIS A 94 9.59 6.27 23.96
CA HIS A 94 10.43 5.24 24.55
C HIS A 94 11.05 5.83 25.83
N GLU A 95 10.65 5.30 26.97
CA GLU A 95 11.15 5.73 28.26
C GLU A 95 11.99 4.60 28.87
N GLU A 96 13.23 4.91 29.23
CA GLU A 96 14.08 4.05 30.03
C GLU A 96 14.51 4.83 31.28
N PHE A 97 14.18 4.28 32.47
CA PHE A 97 14.50 4.89 33.75
C PHE A 97 14.03 6.38 33.91
N ASN A 98 12.85 6.72 33.40
CA ASN A 98 12.26 8.08 33.34
C ASN A 98 12.95 9.06 32.39
N GLU A 99 13.83 8.62 31.54
CA GLU A 99 14.37 9.42 30.45
C GLU A 99 13.68 9.03 29.13
N VAL A 100 13.24 10.06 28.36
CA VAL A 100 12.67 9.87 27.03
C VAL A 100 13.83 9.73 26.06
N LEU A 101 14.13 8.49 25.65
CA LEU A 101 15.24 8.19 24.73
C LEU A 101 14.86 8.41 23.26
N GLY A 102 13.56 8.34 22.93
CA GLY A 102 13.11 8.48 21.55
C GLY A 102 11.63 8.22 21.38
N LYS A 103 11.19 8.13 20.14
CA LYS A 103 9.80 7.81 19.78
C LYS A 103 9.76 6.54 18.97
N ASN A 104 8.79 5.70 19.29
CA ASN A 104 8.50 4.50 18.53
C ASN A 104 7.22 4.70 17.73
N LEU A 105 7.24 4.31 16.48
CA LEU A 105 6.07 4.27 15.61
C LEU A 105 5.63 2.82 15.45
N SER A 106 4.37 2.51 15.69
CA SER A 106 3.80 1.20 15.42
C SER A 106 2.48 1.29 14.67
N TRP A 107 2.15 0.24 13.91
CA TRP A 107 0.86 0.07 13.26
C TRP A 107 0.58 -1.41 13.03
N ASN A 108 -0.71 -1.75 12.96
CA ASN A 108 -1.13 -3.13 12.71
C ASN A 108 -1.60 -3.28 11.26
N SER A 109 -1.19 -4.38 10.62
CA SER A 109 -1.87 -4.84 9.41
C SER A 109 -3.20 -5.46 9.79
N PRO A 110 -4.33 -5.02 9.19
CA PRO A 110 -5.62 -5.63 9.45
C PRO A 110 -5.65 -7.07 8.92
N VAL A 111 -6.19 -7.98 9.73
CA VAL A 111 -6.22 -9.42 9.40
C VAL A 111 -7.38 -9.78 8.48
N ASP A 112 -8.45 -8.98 8.46
CA ASP A 112 -9.73 -9.38 7.85
C ASP A 112 -9.98 -8.82 6.45
N ASN A 113 -9.23 -7.83 5.99
CA ASN A 113 -9.46 -7.19 4.69
C ASN A 113 -8.16 -6.66 4.08
N TYR A 114 -7.38 -7.56 3.52
CA TYR A 114 -6.05 -7.28 3.00
C TYR A 114 -5.82 -7.86 1.61
N SER A 115 -4.83 -7.33 0.91
CA SER A 115 -4.19 -7.93 -0.26
C SER A 115 -2.80 -8.41 0.15
N ILE A 116 -2.40 -9.56 -0.40
CA ILE A 116 -1.07 -10.12 -0.15
C ILE A 116 -0.13 -9.64 -1.25
N PHE A 117 0.96 -8.98 -0.86
CA PHE A 117 2.02 -8.58 -1.78
C PHE A 117 3.27 -9.39 -1.50
N LYS A 118 3.87 -9.94 -2.54
CA LYS A 118 5.24 -10.46 -2.49
C LYS A 118 6.23 -9.31 -2.32
N LEU A 119 7.40 -9.61 -1.82
CA LEU A 119 8.45 -8.60 -1.57
C LEU A 119 8.89 -7.88 -2.86
N GLU A 120 9.00 -8.60 -3.97
CA GLU A 120 9.43 -8.03 -5.26
C GLU A 120 8.46 -6.97 -5.79
N PRO A 121 7.13 -7.25 -5.97
CA PRO A 121 6.17 -6.22 -6.34
C PRO A 121 6.13 -5.05 -5.36
N LEU A 122 6.26 -5.31 -4.06
CA LEU A 122 6.32 -4.26 -3.05
C LEU A 122 7.51 -3.32 -3.27
N SER A 123 8.68 -3.87 -3.57
CA SER A 123 9.90 -3.10 -3.84
C SER A 123 9.78 -2.23 -5.09
N ILE A 124 9.09 -2.71 -6.12
CA ILE A 124 8.81 -1.94 -7.35
C ILE A 124 7.82 -0.80 -7.05
N LEU A 125 6.72 -1.11 -6.36
CA LEU A 125 5.63 -0.17 -6.13
C LEU A 125 5.99 0.99 -5.20
N ARG A 126 6.99 0.85 -4.33
CA ARG A 126 7.36 1.87 -3.33
C ARG A 126 7.73 3.24 -3.92
N THR A 127 8.16 3.29 -5.18
CA THR A 127 8.49 4.54 -5.88
C THR A 127 7.38 5.01 -6.82
N GLU A 128 6.39 4.17 -7.10
CA GLU A 128 5.30 4.46 -8.03
C GLU A 128 4.31 5.50 -7.47
N GLU A 129 3.43 5.99 -8.33
CA GLU A 129 2.36 6.91 -7.94
C GLU A 129 1.29 6.21 -7.08
N GLU A 130 0.62 6.98 -6.22
CA GLU A 130 -0.42 6.49 -5.31
C GLU A 130 -1.53 5.70 -6.05
N MET A 131 -1.95 6.15 -7.24
CA MET A 131 -2.96 5.46 -8.04
C MET A 131 -2.51 4.08 -8.50
N ASN A 132 -1.22 3.92 -8.87
CA ASN A 132 -0.65 2.64 -9.28
C ASN A 132 -0.70 1.64 -8.13
N ILE A 133 -0.33 2.08 -6.94
CA ILE A 133 -0.34 1.25 -5.73
C ILE A 133 -1.77 0.82 -5.40
N ARG A 134 -2.72 1.76 -5.40
CA ARG A 134 -4.12 1.49 -5.08
C ARG A 134 -4.78 0.54 -6.08
N PHE A 135 -4.60 0.77 -7.36
CA PHE A 135 -5.16 -0.10 -8.38
C PHE A 135 -4.56 -1.51 -8.31
N TYR A 136 -3.25 -1.63 -8.12
CA TYR A 136 -2.61 -2.92 -7.91
C TYR A 136 -3.15 -3.63 -6.64
N THR A 137 -3.31 -2.89 -5.54
CA THR A 137 -3.90 -3.42 -4.29
C THR A 137 -5.32 -3.93 -4.52
N LEU A 138 -6.15 -3.16 -5.25
CA LEU A 138 -7.51 -3.56 -5.62
C LEU A 138 -7.49 -4.88 -6.40
N LEU A 139 -6.67 -4.96 -7.45
CA LEU A 139 -6.62 -6.12 -8.33
C LEU A 139 -6.10 -7.36 -7.60
N GLN A 140 -5.05 -7.24 -6.78
CA GLN A 140 -4.54 -8.36 -5.98
C GLN A 140 -5.56 -8.86 -4.94
N GLY A 141 -6.36 -7.95 -4.39
CA GLY A 141 -7.45 -8.28 -3.47
C GLY A 141 -8.73 -8.76 -4.16
N TRP A 142 -8.78 -8.77 -5.48
CA TRP A 142 -9.94 -9.26 -6.22
C TRP A 142 -10.09 -10.77 -6.04
N LYS A 143 -11.33 -11.25 -5.94
CA LYS A 143 -11.62 -12.66 -5.64
C LYS A 143 -11.11 -13.60 -6.74
N TYR A 144 -11.18 -13.15 -8.00
CA TYR A 144 -10.84 -13.94 -9.18
C TYR A 144 -9.50 -13.48 -9.76
N ASP A 145 -8.91 -14.28 -10.64
CA ASP A 145 -7.64 -13.98 -11.30
C ASP A 145 -7.72 -12.82 -12.29
N ALA A 146 -8.93 -12.50 -12.73
CA ALA A 146 -9.22 -11.38 -13.60
C ALA A 146 -10.38 -10.53 -13.08
N MET A 147 -10.31 -9.22 -13.31
CA MET A 147 -11.39 -8.26 -13.09
C MET A 147 -12.05 -8.00 -14.44
N VAL A 148 -13.31 -8.40 -14.60
CA VAL A 148 -14.07 -8.34 -15.84
C VAL A 148 -15.32 -7.49 -15.66
N GLY A 149 -15.65 -6.68 -16.66
CA GLY A 149 -16.93 -5.93 -16.70
C GLY A 149 -17.02 -4.76 -15.72
N VAL A 150 -15.90 -4.33 -15.14
CA VAL A 150 -15.87 -3.19 -14.22
C VAL A 150 -15.53 -1.93 -15.00
N SER A 151 -16.37 -0.92 -14.91
CA SER A 151 -16.16 0.37 -15.58
C SER A 151 -15.03 1.17 -14.94
N GLN A 152 -14.46 2.12 -15.69
CA GLN A 152 -13.44 3.04 -15.14
C GLN A 152 -13.97 3.86 -13.96
N ASP A 153 -15.24 4.22 -13.96
CA ASP A 153 -15.89 4.93 -12.86
C ASP A 153 -15.92 4.10 -11.58
N GLU A 154 -16.31 2.85 -11.69
CA GLU A 154 -16.33 1.92 -10.57
C GLU A 154 -14.92 1.69 -10.02
N ILE A 155 -13.93 1.49 -10.90
CA ILE A 155 -12.54 1.34 -10.49
C ILE A 155 -12.06 2.57 -9.72
N LEU A 156 -12.27 3.80 -10.28
CA LEU A 156 -11.88 5.04 -9.62
C LEU A 156 -12.54 5.18 -8.25
N LYS A 157 -13.83 4.88 -8.14
CA LYS A 157 -14.56 4.90 -6.87
C LYS A 157 -13.99 3.89 -5.88
N MET A 158 -13.70 2.66 -6.33
CA MET A 158 -13.13 1.61 -5.49
C MET A 158 -11.74 1.96 -4.95
N ILE A 159 -10.96 2.77 -5.69
CA ILE A 159 -9.62 3.22 -5.26
C ILE A 159 -9.59 4.63 -4.67
N GLY A 160 -10.76 5.21 -4.36
CA GLY A 160 -10.89 6.47 -3.62
C GLY A 160 -10.69 7.73 -4.45
N TYR A 161 -10.89 7.67 -5.78
CA TYR A 161 -10.84 8.82 -6.67
C TYR A 161 -12.24 9.18 -7.19
N SER A 162 -12.46 10.46 -7.47
CA SER A 162 -13.68 10.92 -8.14
C SER A 162 -13.63 10.57 -9.62
N SER A 163 -14.79 10.30 -10.19
CA SER A 163 -14.99 10.21 -11.65
C SER A 163 -14.71 11.56 -12.31
N GLY A 164 -14.03 11.55 -13.46
CA GLY A 164 -13.76 12.77 -14.23
C GLY A 164 -12.56 12.64 -15.17
N GLY A 165 -12.53 13.48 -16.22
CA GLY A 165 -11.61 13.35 -17.34
C GLY A 165 -10.12 13.23 -16.96
N ASN A 166 -9.65 14.01 -15.99
CA ASN A 166 -8.27 13.93 -15.53
C ASN A 166 -7.94 12.59 -14.85
N ASN A 167 -8.88 12.04 -14.05
CA ASN A 167 -8.67 10.78 -13.36
C ASN A 167 -8.79 9.58 -14.31
N TYR A 168 -9.61 9.63 -15.35
CA TYR A 168 -9.62 8.62 -16.41
C TYR A 168 -8.28 8.55 -17.14
N THR A 169 -7.72 9.71 -17.49
CA THR A 169 -6.39 9.77 -18.12
C THR A 169 -5.31 9.21 -17.20
N LYS A 170 -5.38 9.53 -15.89
CA LYS A 170 -4.45 8.97 -14.89
C LYS A 170 -4.61 7.46 -14.76
N LEU A 171 -5.86 6.95 -14.71
CA LEU A 171 -6.11 5.51 -14.63
C LEU A 171 -5.57 4.77 -15.86
N THR A 172 -5.76 5.33 -17.06
CA THR A 172 -5.20 4.75 -18.29
C THR A 172 -3.67 4.70 -18.24
N LYS A 173 -3.01 5.77 -17.76
CA LYS A 173 -1.55 5.78 -17.56
C LYS A 173 -1.12 4.79 -16.50
N CYS A 174 -1.86 4.69 -15.41
CA CYS A 174 -1.63 3.72 -14.32
C CYS A 174 -1.63 2.27 -14.86
N VAL A 175 -2.67 1.89 -15.59
CA VAL A 175 -2.78 0.53 -16.16
C VAL A 175 -1.62 0.22 -17.10
N ARG A 176 -1.27 1.17 -17.98
CA ARG A 176 -0.12 1.04 -18.88
C ARG A 176 1.18 0.86 -18.10
N ARG A 177 1.40 1.70 -17.09
CA ARG A 177 2.60 1.65 -16.24
C ARG A 177 2.75 0.32 -15.52
N LEU A 178 1.66 -0.20 -14.92
CA LEU A 178 1.69 -1.48 -14.23
C LEU A 178 1.95 -2.66 -15.19
N LYS A 179 1.47 -2.58 -16.43
CA LYS A 179 1.80 -3.56 -17.48
C LYS A 179 3.28 -3.50 -17.89
N GLU A 180 3.84 -2.30 -18.07
CA GLU A 180 5.27 -2.10 -18.35
C GLU A 180 6.15 -2.69 -17.23
N LEU A 181 5.72 -2.56 -15.99
CA LEU A 181 6.36 -3.16 -14.81
C LEU A 181 6.12 -4.68 -14.70
N LYS A 182 5.36 -5.27 -15.59
CA LYS A 182 4.95 -6.69 -15.58
C LYS A 182 4.20 -7.12 -14.32
N LEU A 183 3.55 -6.18 -13.63
CA LEU A 183 2.76 -6.44 -12.43
C LEU A 183 1.34 -6.88 -12.74
N ILE A 184 0.81 -6.46 -13.89
CA ILE A 184 -0.52 -6.84 -14.39
C ILE A 184 -0.46 -7.07 -15.90
N ASP A 185 -1.51 -7.69 -16.44
CA ASP A 185 -1.84 -7.63 -17.86
C ASP A 185 -3.25 -7.11 -18.06
N TYR A 186 -3.58 -6.71 -19.28
CA TYR A 186 -4.94 -6.33 -19.66
C TYR A 186 -5.21 -6.55 -21.13
N GLU A 187 -6.47 -6.83 -21.44
CA GLU A 187 -6.98 -6.99 -22.80
C GLU A 187 -8.19 -6.08 -23.01
N LYS A 188 -8.29 -5.52 -24.21
CA LYS A 188 -9.47 -4.75 -24.65
C LYS A 188 -10.31 -5.63 -25.55
N HIS A 189 -11.58 -5.72 -25.23
CA HIS A 189 -12.56 -6.44 -26.04
C HIS A 189 -13.62 -5.47 -26.55
N SER A 190 -14.05 -5.64 -27.79
CA SER A 190 -15.18 -4.90 -28.37
C SER A 190 -16.23 -5.91 -28.84
N ASN A 191 -17.48 -5.69 -28.44
CA ASN A 191 -18.59 -6.57 -28.81
C ASN A 191 -19.25 -6.18 -30.15
N GLY A 192 -18.58 -5.38 -30.99
CA GLY A 192 -19.12 -4.98 -32.31
C GLY A 192 -20.19 -3.87 -32.24
N GLU A 193 -20.72 -3.58 -31.08
CA GLU A 193 -21.67 -2.48 -30.80
C GLU A 193 -21.01 -1.53 -29.82
N ASP A 194 -20.21 -0.59 -30.26
CA ASP A 194 -19.59 0.53 -29.49
C ASP A 194 -19.18 0.30 -28.02
N ASN A 195 -19.38 -0.90 -27.48
CA ASN A 195 -19.09 -1.26 -26.10
C ASN A 195 -17.72 -1.93 -25.98
N THR A 196 -16.72 -1.13 -25.65
CA THR A 196 -15.39 -1.65 -25.31
C THR A 196 -15.31 -1.90 -23.81
N TYR A 197 -14.98 -3.11 -23.41
CA TYR A 197 -14.66 -3.43 -22.03
C TYR A 197 -13.20 -3.89 -21.89
N ILE A 198 -12.64 -3.73 -20.70
CA ILE A 198 -11.27 -4.09 -20.40
C ILE A 198 -11.29 -5.20 -19.35
N ILE A 199 -10.51 -6.24 -19.61
CA ILE A 199 -10.23 -7.30 -18.64
C ILE A 199 -8.84 -7.04 -18.07
N TYR A 200 -8.73 -7.00 -16.75
CA TYR A 200 -7.46 -6.84 -16.04
C TYR A 200 -7.08 -8.15 -15.38
N TYR A 201 -5.86 -8.61 -15.63
CA TYR A 201 -5.36 -9.88 -15.10
C TYR A 201 -4.30 -9.64 -14.03
N LYS A 202 -4.33 -10.46 -12.97
CA LYS A 202 -3.20 -10.58 -12.06
C LYS A 202 -2.07 -11.28 -12.78
N ASN A 203 -0.86 -10.76 -12.73
CA ASN A 203 0.27 -11.55 -13.19
C ASN A 203 0.54 -12.68 -12.17
N SER A 204 0.28 -13.89 -12.60
CA SER A 204 0.63 -15.12 -11.88
C SER A 204 2.11 -15.42 -12.17
N LYS A 205 3.03 -14.80 -11.43
CA LYS A 205 4.43 -15.23 -11.40
C LYS A 205 4.84 -15.52 -9.97
#